data_caa8e17e891ddc9fe850fa5987e585a7
#
_entry.id   caa8e17e891ddc9fe850fa5987e585a7
#
_cell.length_a   1.000
_cell.length_b   1.000
_cell.length_c   1.000
_cell.angle_alpha   90.00
_cell.angle_beta   90.00
_cell.angle_gamma   90.00
#
_symmetry.space_group_name_H-M   'P 1'
#
loop_
_entity.id
_entity.type
_entity.pdbx_description
1 polymer ?
#
loop_
_entity_poly.entity_id
_entity_poly.type
_entity_poly.pdbx_seq_one_letter_code
_entity_poly.pdbx_strand_id
1 'polypeptide(L)'
;MKIDSVDMFYLAMPEVLDIGDGSQDMVLVRVRAGDWTGWGECEASPLPTIASLVGPMSHSACHPVIDSVLGQRLDTIGDIGRISDEVRARSLDVLQTDHALSGIEIALWDLFGKSVEQPVYELLGAWGSGAPVGKTPYASALFGDTADETFEKARSAMSQGFRAVKFGWGPYGRTTVDADADQVHAAREGLGPDGILLVDAGTVWGDDVTLAEPRLASLIEADAVWLEEPFVSGALQSYADLATKSGNVKLAGGEGAHTRFMAEHMIDHGGVGFIQIDTGRIGGIGPAHEVWKYAHARGVQFVNHTFTSHLALSASLQPYAGSSSDWLCEYPVELKPLARNLTSNHIELDSDGTIRPPAAPGLGMELNLDAVREYLVDVEITVAGKTLYRTPDLTH
;
A
#
# COMPACT_ATOMS: atom_id res chain seq x y z
N MET A 1 8.79 5.79 -26.63
CA MET A 1 9.36 7.01 -26.00
C MET A 1 10.60 6.66 -25.21
N LYS A 2 11.42 7.65 -24.81
CA LYS A 2 12.63 7.43 -24.00
C LYS A 2 12.46 8.16 -22.67
N ILE A 3 12.85 7.54 -21.56
CA ILE A 3 12.76 8.16 -20.24
C ILE A 3 13.83 9.25 -20.11
N ASP A 4 13.38 10.50 -19.92
CA ASP A 4 14.23 11.69 -19.89
C ASP A 4 14.62 12.10 -18.47
N SER A 5 13.73 11.90 -17.48
CA SER A 5 14.02 12.15 -16.07
C SER A 5 13.24 11.21 -15.14
N VAL A 6 13.83 11.00 -13.97
CA VAL A 6 13.23 10.38 -12.79
C VAL A 6 13.51 11.29 -11.62
N ASP A 7 12.48 11.87 -11.06
CA ASP A 7 12.56 12.82 -9.97
C ASP A 7 11.83 12.24 -8.74
N MET A 8 12.41 12.37 -7.57
CA MET A 8 11.80 12.01 -6.30
C MET A 8 11.62 13.25 -5.46
N PHE A 9 10.52 13.35 -4.75
CA PHE A 9 10.19 14.48 -3.87
C PHE A 9 9.85 13.94 -2.50
N TYR A 10 10.59 14.37 -1.48
CA TYR A 10 10.25 14.09 -0.10
C TYR A 10 9.16 15.05 0.36
N LEU A 11 8.00 14.52 0.72
CA LEU A 11 6.90 15.27 1.29
C LEU A 11 6.70 14.82 2.74
N ALA A 12 6.49 15.76 3.66
CA ALA A 12 6.22 15.45 5.06
C ALA A 12 5.32 16.50 5.72
N MET A 13 4.53 16.05 6.68
CA MET A 13 3.89 16.96 7.64
C MET A 13 4.96 17.74 8.40
N PRO A 14 4.68 18.98 8.86
CA PRO A 14 5.64 19.78 9.63
C PRO A 14 6.15 19.07 10.90
N GLU A 15 5.35 18.18 11.46
CA GLU A 15 5.69 17.29 12.58
C GLU A 15 5.22 15.89 12.26
N VAL A 16 6.13 14.92 12.33
CA VAL A 16 5.84 13.49 12.21
C VAL A 16 5.76 12.90 13.60
N LEU A 17 4.60 12.39 13.97
CA LEU A 17 4.30 11.84 15.29
C LEU A 17 4.65 10.36 15.34
N ASP A 18 5.02 9.85 16.51
CA ASP A 18 5.27 8.41 16.76
C ASP A 18 3.94 7.67 16.98
N ILE A 19 3.18 7.51 15.89
CA ILE A 19 1.89 6.80 15.84
C ILE A 19 1.83 5.92 14.58
N GLY A 20 0.92 4.94 14.57
CA GLY A 20 0.74 4.01 13.43
C GLY A 20 0.02 4.62 12.22
N ASP A 21 0.37 5.84 11.83
CA ASP A 21 -0.25 6.57 10.72
C ASP A 21 0.79 6.82 9.61
N GLY A 22 0.70 6.09 8.51
CA GLY A 22 1.58 6.20 7.35
C GLY A 22 1.33 7.42 6.47
N SER A 23 0.29 8.23 6.74
CA SER A 23 -0.06 9.40 5.92
C SER A 23 0.72 10.68 6.25
N GLN A 24 1.73 10.58 7.12
CA GLN A 24 2.49 11.72 7.64
C GLN A 24 3.65 12.15 6.76
N ASP A 25 4.24 11.23 6.00
CA ASP A 25 5.28 11.49 5.01
C ASP A 25 5.20 10.51 3.83
N MET A 26 5.88 10.83 2.73
CA MET A 26 5.92 9.98 1.53
C MET A 26 7.01 10.42 0.56
N VAL A 27 7.34 9.55 -0.41
CA VAL A 27 8.09 9.91 -1.60
C VAL A 27 7.15 9.96 -2.80
N LEU A 28 6.95 11.16 -3.34
CA LEU A 28 6.30 11.34 -4.62
C LEU A 28 7.33 11.18 -5.73
N VAL A 29 7.04 10.39 -6.75
CA VAL A 29 7.92 10.11 -7.88
C VAL A 29 7.31 10.65 -9.17
N ARG A 30 8.14 11.37 -9.95
CA ARG A 30 7.82 11.85 -11.29
C ARG A 30 8.73 11.18 -12.31
N VAL A 31 8.15 10.58 -13.34
CA VAL A 31 8.88 10.09 -14.52
C VAL A 31 8.43 10.87 -15.75
N ARG A 32 9.39 11.34 -16.57
CA ARG A 32 9.09 12.05 -17.82
C ARG A 32 9.72 11.35 -19.02
N ALA A 33 8.95 11.35 -20.13
CA ALA A 33 9.40 10.82 -21.41
C ALA A 33 8.74 11.61 -22.55
N GLY A 34 9.51 12.49 -23.22
CA GLY A 34 8.98 13.45 -24.18
C GLY A 34 7.98 14.40 -23.54
N ASP A 35 6.78 14.49 -24.10
CA ASP A 35 5.70 15.37 -23.61
C ASP A 35 4.89 14.73 -22.45
N TRP A 36 5.19 13.48 -22.07
CA TRP A 36 4.43 12.73 -21.09
C TRP A 36 5.06 12.76 -19.71
N THR A 37 4.20 12.86 -18.69
CA THR A 37 4.58 12.80 -17.28
C THR A 37 3.70 11.79 -16.55
N GLY A 38 4.33 10.87 -15.86
CA GLY A 38 3.68 9.94 -14.94
C GLY A 38 4.07 10.23 -13.49
N TRP A 39 3.16 9.94 -12.60
CA TRP A 39 3.33 10.10 -11.17
C TRP A 39 3.13 8.79 -10.44
N GLY A 40 3.92 8.57 -9.41
CA GLY A 40 3.82 7.43 -8.50
C GLY A 40 4.16 7.86 -7.09
N GLU A 41 3.85 7.01 -6.17
CA GLU A 41 4.11 7.22 -4.75
C GLU A 41 4.70 5.95 -4.15
N CYS A 42 5.65 6.10 -3.25
CA CYS A 42 6.07 5.01 -2.39
C CYS A 42 5.98 5.44 -0.94
N GLU A 43 5.50 4.53 -0.12
CA GLU A 43 5.30 4.73 1.30
C GLU A 43 6.61 4.53 2.06
N ALA A 44 6.75 5.30 3.14
CA ALA A 44 7.78 5.16 4.15
C ALA A 44 9.24 5.40 3.70
N SER A 45 10.06 5.74 4.68
CA SER A 45 11.52 5.88 4.55
C SER A 45 11.97 6.81 3.40
N PRO A 46 11.48 8.06 3.29
CA PRO A 46 11.75 8.92 2.15
C PRO A 46 13.23 9.12 1.85
N LEU A 47 14.04 9.46 2.85
CA LEU A 47 15.45 9.75 2.64
C LEU A 47 16.27 8.52 2.23
N PRO A 48 16.14 7.33 2.85
CA PRO A 48 16.77 6.10 2.35
C PRO A 48 16.34 5.75 0.93
N THR A 49 15.09 5.95 0.57
CA THR A 49 14.56 5.70 -0.78
C THR A 49 15.21 6.62 -1.81
N ILE A 50 15.32 7.93 -1.53
CA ILE A 50 16.03 8.88 -2.40
C ILE A 50 17.52 8.53 -2.48
N ALA A 51 18.14 8.13 -1.37
CA ALA A 51 19.54 7.73 -1.37
C ALA A 51 19.80 6.49 -2.24
N SER A 52 18.87 5.52 -2.29
CA SER A 52 18.98 4.35 -3.16
C SER A 52 18.88 4.70 -4.64
N LEU A 53 18.18 5.78 -4.99
CA LEU A 53 18.10 6.26 -6.37
C LEU A 53 19.46 6.72 -6.91
N VAL A 54 20.27 7.41 -6.08
CA VAL A 54 21.47 8.17 -6.52
C VAL A 54 22.77 7.75 -5.85
N GLY A 55 22.72 6.84 -4.88
CA GLY A 55 23.90 6.41 -4.12
C GLY A 55 25.01 5.90 -5.06
N PRO A 56 26.30 6.17 -4.74
CA PRO A 56 27.38 5.69 -5.60
C PRO A 56 27.36 4.17 -5.72
N MET A 57 27.65 3.67 -6.92
CA MET A 57 27.85 2.24 -7.12
C MET A 57 28.90 1.70 -6.13
N SER A 58 28.57 0.61 -5.45
CA SER A 58 29.50 -0.10 -4.56
C SER A 58 30.20 -1.26 -5.28
N HIS A 59 29.42 -2.07 -6.01
CA HIS A 59 29.89 -3.17 -6.85
C HIS A 59 28.81 -3.56 -7.88
N SER A 60 29.04 -4.62 -8.66
CA SER A 60 28.19 -5.01 -9.80
C SER A 60 26.72 -5.32 -9.46
N ALA A 61 26.41 -5.66 -8.21
CA ALA A 61 25.03 -5.89 -7.73
C ALA A 61 24.50 -4.72 -6.87
N CYS A 62 25.18 -3.59 -6.85
CA CYS A 62 24.87 -2.43 -6.01
C CYS A 62 25.04 -1.12 -6.80
N HIS A 63 24.30 -1.02 -7.91
CA HIS A 63 24.19 0.21 -8.70
C HIS A 63 23.08 1.11 -8.13
N PRO A 64 23.18 2.44 -8.28
CA PRO A 64 22.04 3.33 -8.02
C PRO A 64 20.88 2.99 -8.95
N VAL A 65 19.67 3.04 -8.42
CA VAL A 65 18.45 2.64 -9.16
C VAL A 65 18.29 3.44 -10.46
N ILE A 66 18.65 4.72 -10.44
CA ILE A 66 18.51 5.60 -11.60
C ILE A 66 19.28 5.11 -12.85
N ASP A 67 20.40 4.42 -12.67
CA ASP A 67 21.23 3.92 -13.79
C ASP A 67 20.51 2.87 -14.64
N SER A 68 19.50 2.21 -14.07
CA SER A 68 18.73 1.18 -14.76
C SER A 68 17.43 1.71 -15.35
N VAL A 69 17.05 2.96 -15.07
CA VAL A 69 15.79 3.57 -15.51
C VAL A 69 16.02 4.70 -16.53
N LEU A 70 16.95 5.62 -16.22
CA LEU A 70 17.18 6.79 -17.05
C LEU A 70 17.68 6.39 -18.45
N GLY A 71 17.05 6.95 -19.47
CA GLY A 71 17.40 6.69 -20.87
C GLY A 71 16.85 5.40 -21.47
N GLN A 72 16.14 4.59 -20.69
CA GLN A 72 15.47 3.39 -21.18
C GLN A 72 14.30 3.73 -22.11
N ARG A 73 13.97 2.80 -23.00
CA ARG A 73 12.79 2.93 -23.88
C ARG A 73 11.56 2.37 -23.18
N LEU A 74 10.44 3.06 -23.36
CA LEU A 74 9.11 2.69 -22.89
C LEU A 74 8.15 2.78 -24.08
N ASP A 75 8.10 1.73 -24.88
CA ASP A 75 7.27 1.67 -26.10
C ASP A 75 6.09 0.71 -25.96
N THR A 76 6.19 -0.24 -25.02
CA THR A 76 5.18 -1.24 -24.72
C THR A 76 5.05 -1.46 -23.21
N ILE A 77 3.94 -2.05 -22.77
CA ILE A 77 3.77 -2.47 -21.36
C ILE A 77 4.87 -3.45 -20.89
N GLY A 78 5.39 -4.28 -21.79
CA GLY A 78 6.49 -5.20 -21.48
C GLY A 78 7.79 -4.49 -21.12
N ASP A 79 7.99 -3.24 -21.55
CA ASP A 79 9.17 -2.44 -21.19
C ASP A 79 9.16 -2.05 -19.71
N ILE A 80 7.98 -1.91 -19.07
CA ILE A 80 7.87 -1.63 -17.64
C ILE A 80 8.47 -2.80 -16.85
N GLY A 81 8.07 -4.03 -17.15
CA GLY A 81 8.62 -5.25 -16.54
C GLY A 81 10.13 -5.39 -16.80
N ARG A 82 10.58 -5.16 -18.04
CA ARG A 82 12.00 -5.21 -18.41
C ARG A 82 12.85 -4.20 -17.61
N ILE A 83 12.37 -2.97 -17.43
CA ILE A 83 13.04 -1.94 -16.64
C ILE A 83 13.10 -2.37 -15.16
N SER A 84 12.00 -2.88 -14.63
CA SER A 84 11.94 -3.39 -13.26
C SER A 84 12.92 -4.54 -13.01
N ASP A 85 13.03 -5.47 -13.95
CA ASP A 85 13.97 -6.59 -13.86
C ASP A 85 15.42 -6.10 -13.92
N GLU A 86 15.73 -5.11 -14.78
CA GLU A 86 17.06 -4.49 -14.85
C GLU A 86 17.44 -3.80 -13.53
N VAL A 87 16.50 -3.07 -12.91
CA VAL A 87 16.69 -2.45 -11.58
C VAL A 87 17.03 -3.53 -10.55
N ARG A 88 16.20 -4.58 -10.44
CA ARG A 88 16.43 -5.66 -9.47
C ARG A 88 17.73 -6.40 -9.67
N ALA A 89 18.13 -6.64 -10.93
CA ALA A 89 19.37 -7.33 -11.23
C ALA A 89 20.61 -6.52 -10.85
N ARG A 90 20.60 -5.20 -11.10
CA ARG A 90 21.76 -4.35 -10.88
C ARG A 90 21.83 -3.73 -9.48
N SER A 91 20.69 -3.58 -8.80
CA SER A 91 20.59 -3.02 -7.45
C SER A 91 20.21 -4.09 -6.42
N LEU A 92 20.56 -5.36 -6.66
CA LEU A 92 20.17 -6.52 -5.85
C LEU A 92 20.51 -6.37 -4.35
N ASP A 93 21.67 -5.79 -4.05
CA ASP A 93 22.16 -5.62 -2.68
C ASP A 93 21.80 -4.25 -2.05
N VAL A 94 20.98 -3.44 -2.73
CA VAL A 94 20.44 -2.19 -2.20
C VAL A 94 19.12 -2.48 -1.52
N LEU A 95 19.09 -2.51 -0.20
CA LEU A 95 17.89 -2.93 0.57
C LEU A 95 16.62 -2.12 0.28
N GLN A 96 16.76 -0.85 -0.07
CA GLN A 96 15.62 0.04 -0.37
C GLN A 96 15.19 0.01 -1.84
N THR A 97 15.75 -0.90 -2.65
CA THR A 97 15.50 -0.95 -4.10
C THR A 97 14.01 -1.07 -4.43
N ASP A 98 13.29 -2.00 -3.79
CA ASP A 98 11.89 -2.24 -4.13
C ASP A 98 10.99 -1.06 -3.76
N HIS A 99 11.28 -0.30 -2.69
CA HIS A 99 10.57 0.95 -2.39
C HIS A 99 10.79 2.00 -3.49
N ALA A 100 12.04 2.26 -3.86
CA ALA A 100 12.35 3.21 -4.93
C ALA A 100 11.74 2.77 -6.27
N LEU A 101 11.83 1.47 -6.57
CA LEU A 101 11.24 0.89 -7.77
C LEU A 101 9.72 0.99 -7.76
N SER A 102 9.06 0.84 -6.60
CA SER A 102 7.60 0.94 -6.48
C SER A 102 7.08 2.26 -7.03
N GLY A 103 7.59 3.38 -6.53
CA GLY A 103 7.16 4.70 -6.99
C GLY A 103 7.50 4.94 -8.47
N ILE A 104 8.66 4.45 -8.94
CA ILE A 104 9.06 4.55 -10.35
C ILE A 104 8.13 3.71 -11.24
N GLU A 105 7.86 2.47 -10.88
CA GLU A 105 7.06 1.54 -11.67
C GLU A 105 5.60 2.00 -11.74
N ILE A 106 5.04 2.49 -10.64
CA ILE A 106 3.71 3.13 -10.62
C ILE A 106 3.69 4.35 -11.57
N ALA A 107 4.73 5.20 -11.52
CA ALA A 107 4.82 6.36 -12.43
C ALA A 107 4.98 5.95 -13.90
N LEU A 108 5.66 4.82 -14.20
CA LEU A 108 5.76 4.29 -15.56
C LEU A 108 4.43 3.80 -16.09
N TRP A 109 3.61 3.13 -15.25
CA TRP A 109 2.25 2.73 -15.62
C TRP A 109 1.35 3.94 -15.87
N ASP A 110 1.41 4.95 -15.00
CA ASP A 110 0.66 6.19 -15.16
C ASP A 110 1.03 6.92 -16.45
N LEU A 111 2.34 7.09 -16.70
CA LEU A 111 2.86 7.71 -17.91
C LEU A 111 2.44 6.94 -19.16
N PHE A 112 2.64 5.62 -19.17
CA PHE A 112 2.31 4.79 -20.32
C PHE A 112 0.80 4.82 -20.61
N GLY A 113 -0.04 4.65 -19.57
CA GLY A 113 -1.49 4.73 -19.68
C GLY A 113 -1.97 6.07 -20.27
N LYS A 114 -1.41 7.18 -19.81
CA LYS A 114 -1.67 8.51 -20.38
C LYS A 114 -1.26 8.60 -21.85
N SER A 115 -0.11 8.04 -22.20
CA SER A 115 0.42 8.10 -23.58
C SER A 115 -0.40 7.32 -24.61
N VAL A 116 -1.13 6.30 -24.16
CA VAL A 116 -2.02 5.48 -25.01
C VAL A 116 -3.51 5.74 -24.73
N GLU A 117 -3.82 6.73 -23.90
CA GLU A 117 -5.19 7.14 -23.54
C GLU A 117 -6.02 5.98 -22.91
N GLN A 118 -5.39 5.14 -22.08
CA GLN A 118 -6.03 4.00 -21.42
C GLN A 118 -5.76 4.00 -19.90
N PRO A 119 -6.74 3.60 -19.06
CA PRO A 119 -6.50 3.38 -17.65
C PRO A 119 -5.61 2.14 -17.42
N VAL A 120 -4.86 2.13 -16.32
CA VAL A 120 -3.87 1.06 -16.05
C VAL A 120 -4.52 -0.31 -15.95
N TYR A 121 -5.69 -0.44 -15.32
CA TYR A 121 -6.36 -1.76 -15.19
C TYR A 121 -6.74 -2.38 -16.54
N GLU A 122 -7.03 -1.59 -17.57
CA GLU A 122 -7.26 -2.11 -18.90
C GLU A 122 -5.96 -2.64 -19.53
N LEU A 123 -4.86 -1.94 -19.34
CA LEU A 123 -3.54 -2.34 -19.83
C LEU A 123 -3.04 -3.64 -19.15
N LEU A 124 -3.37 -3.85 -17.87
CA LEU A 124 -3.08 -5.09 -17.16
C LEU A 124 -3.89 -6.29 -17.69
N GLY A 125 -4.79 -6.06 -18.64
CA GLY A 125 -5.66 -7.12 -19.18
C GLY A 125 -6.70 -7.56 -18.18
N ALA A 126 -7.12 -6.68 -17.28
CA ALA A 126 -8.17 -6.96 -16.33
C ALA A 126 -9.44 -7.41 -17.06
N TRP A 127 -9.51 -8.71 -17.33
CA TRP A 127 -10.75 -9.47 -17.47
C TRP A 127 -11.66 -9.11 -18.64
N GLY A 128 -11.14 -9.17 -19.84
CA GLY A 128 -11.98 -9.23 -21.03
C GLY A 128 -13.15 -8.25 -21.03
N SER A 129 -12.93 -7.02 -21.43
CA SER A 129 -13.98 -6.11 -21.87
C SER A 129 -15.08 -5.77 -20.85
N GLY A 130 -14.77 -5.26 -19.66
CA GLY A 130 -15.80 -4.77 -18.74
C GLY A 130 -15.29 -3.64 -17.88
N ALA A 131 -16.18 -2.84 -17.34
CA ALA A 131 -15.87 -1.91 -16.27
C ALA A 131 -15.28 -2.66 -15.06
N PRO A 132 -14.37 -2.07 -14.28
CA PRO A 132 -13.81 -2.71 -13.11
C PRO A 132 -14.92 -3.06 -12.11
N VAL A 133 -14.74 -4.19 -11.41
CA VAL A 133 -15.70 -4.65 -10.38
C VAL A 133 -15.58 -3.75 -9.15
N GLY A 134 -16.72 -3.27 -8.65
CA GLY A 134 -16.78 -2.49 -7.41
C GLY A 134 -16.23 -3.28 -6.21
N LYS A 135 -15.35 -2.66 -5.44
CA LYS A 135 -14.80 -3.20 -4.20
C LYS A 135 -15.53 -2.60 -3.01
N THR A 136 -15.80 -3.41 -2.00
CA THR A 136 -16.32 -2.92 -0.72
C THR A 136 -15.16 -2.31 0.07
N PRO A 137 -15.12 -0.98 0.23
CA PRO A 137 -14.07 -0.35 1.00
C PRO A 137 -14.29 -0.60 2.49
N TYR A 138 -13.25 -0.99 3.21
CA TYR A 138 -13.26 -0.89 4.65
C TYR A 138 -12.63 0.43 5.09
N ALA A 139 -13.32 1.15 5.99
CA ALA A 139 -12.76 2.33 6.63
C ALA A 139 -11.57 1.88 7.50
N SER A 140 -10.35 2.21 7.08
CA SER A 140 -9.15 1.88 7.83
C SER A 140 -8.86 3.00 8.84
N ALA A 141 -8.85 2.66 10.13
CA ALA A 141 -8.70 3.58 11.25
C ALA A 141 -7.84 2.97 12.37
N LEU A 142 -7.25 3.84 13.18
CA LEU A 142 -6.58 3.42 14.41
C LEU A 142 -7.62 3.11 15.50
N PHE A 143 -7.35 2.12 16.38
CA PHE A 143 -8.14 1.96 17.59
C PHE A 143 -8.17 3.27 18.39
N GLY A 144 -9.29 3.55 19.05
CA GLY A 144 -9.37 4.62 20.02
C GLY A 144 -8.54 4.32 21.28
N ASP A 145 -8.20 5.35 22.03
CA ASP A 145 -7.51 5.16 23.31
C ASP A 145 -8.41 4.43 24.33
N THR A 146 -9.73 4.48 24.13
CA THR A 146 -10.75 3.80 24.92
C THR A 146 -11.70 3.01 24.03
N ALA A 147 -12.40 2.02 24.62
CA ALA A 147 -13.44 1.27 23.94
C ALA A 147 -14.59 2.18 23.45
N ASP A 148 -14.97 3.20 24.23
CA ASP A 148 -15.99 4.18 23.84
C ASP A 148 -15.58 4.96 22.58
N GLU A 149 -14.34 5.37 22.46
CA GLU A 149 -13.82 6.04 21.26
C GLU A 149 -13.86 5.12 20.05
N THR A 150 -13.47 3.85 20.21
CA THR A 150 -13.55 2.84 19.14
C THR A 150 -14.98 2.64 18.67
N PHE A 151 -15.93 2.55 19.62
CA PHE A 151 -17.35 2.49 19.30
C PHE A 151 -17.84 3.69 18.47
N GLU A 152 -17.49 4.92 18.88
CA GLU A 152 -17.90 6.12 18.14
C GLU A 152 -17.23 6.22 16.77
N LYS A 153 -15.96 5.80 16.62
CA LYS A 153 -15.30 5.71 15.30
C LYS A 153 -16.03 4.70 14.38
N ALA A 154 -16.40 3.53 14.90
CA ALA A 154 -17.16 2.54 14.14
C ALA A 154 -18.51 3.09 13.66
N ARG A 155 -19.28 3.74 14.56
CA ARG A 155 -20.55 4.40 14.20
C ARG A 155 -20.37 5.52 13.17
N SER A 156 -19.32 6.30 13.32
CA SER A 156 -19.00 7.38 12.38
C SER A 156 -18.75 6.83 10.97
N ALA A 157 -17.96 5.77 10.84
CA ALA A 157 -17.71 5.12 9.55
C ALA A 157 -19.01 4.60 8.91
N MET A 158 -19.86 3.93 9.68
CA MET A 158 -21.17 3.46 9.19
C MET A 158 -22.04 4.61 8.72
N SER A 159 -22.05 5.74 9.44
CA SER A 159 -22.82 6.94 9.05
C SER A 159 -22.32 7.60 7.77
N GLN A 160 -21.07 7.38 7.40
CA GLN A 160 -20.44 7.84 6.15
C GLN A 160 -20.70 6.88 4.97
N GLY A 161 -21.42 5.77 5.19
CA GLY A 161 -21.80 4.82 4.14
C GLY A 161 -20.87 3.61 4.00
N PHE A 162 -19.82 3.49 4.82
CA PHE A 162 -19.01 2.28 4.87
C PHE A 162 -19.80 1.10 5.44
N ARG A 163 -19.49 -0.11 4.97
CA ARG A 163 -20.07 -1.36 5.47
C ARG A 163 -19.06 -2.23 6.19
N ALA A 164 -17.79 -1.86 6.10
CA ALA A 164 -16.68 -2.55 6.72
C ALA A 164 -15.75 -1.54 7.41
N VAL A 165 -15.17 -1.93 8.54
CA VAL A 165 -14.18 -1.13 9.26
C VAL A 165 -13.04 -2.04 9.69
N LYS A 166 -11.81 -1.58 9.51
CA LYS A 166 -10.60 -2.15 10.09
C LYS A 166 -10.13 -1.24 11.21
N PHE A 167 -9.92 -1.81 12.39
CA PHE A 167 -9.23 -1.12 13.47
C PHE A 167 -7.87 -1.77 13.71
N GLY A 168 -6.84 -0.93 13.79
CA GLY A 168 -5.49 -1.39 14.05
C GLY A 168 -4.71 -0.50 14.99
N TRP A 169 -3.56 -0.98 15.41
CA TRP A 169 -2.58 -0.23 16.21
C TRP A 169 -3.17 0.34 17.53
N GLY A 170 -2.69 1.51 17.96
CA GLY A 170 -3.15 2.11 19.22
C GLY A 170 -2.83 1.24 20.43
N PRO A 171 -3.76 1.09 21.39
CA PRO A 171 -3.55 0.27 22.59
C PRO A 171 -3.69 -1.24 22.37
N TYR A 172 -4.29 -1.68 21.25
CA TYR A 172 -4.58 -3.08 20.98
C TYR A 172 -3.31 -3.94 20.96
N GLY A 173 -3.36 -5.06 21.66
CA GLY A 173 -2.24 -5.99 21.80
C GLY A 173 -1.14 -5.56 22.78
N ARG A 174 -1.21 -4.34 23.32
CA ARG A 174 -0.18 -3.74 24.18
C ARG A 174 -0.53 -3.75 25.68
N THR A 175 -1.75 -4.15 26.00
CA THR A 175 -2.28 -4.17 27.38
C THR A 175 -2.76 -5.57 27.74
N THR A 176 -3.88 -5.70 28.43
CA THR A 176 -4.43 -7.00 28.83
C THR A 176 -5.34 -7.59 27.74
N VAL A 177 -5.54 -8.90 27.76
CA VAL A 177 -6.49 -9.60 26.88
C VAL A 177 -7.91 -9.06 27.05
N ASP A 178 -8.31 -8.76 28.30
CA ASP A 178 -9.64 -8.20 28.59
C ASP A 178 -9.83 -6.80 27.98
N ALA A 179 -8.81 -5.93 28.06
CA ALA A 179 -8.87 -4.60 27.45
C ALA A 179 -8.93 -4.66 25.91
N ASP A 180 -8.22 -5.62 25.31
CA ASP A 180 -8.31 -5.85 23.86
C ASP A 180 -9.70 -6.40 23.46
N ALA A 181 -10.28 -7.27 24.30
CA ALA A 181 -11.64 -7.75 24.10
C ALA A 181 -12.68 -6.62 24.18
N ASP A 182 -12.54 -5.69 25.14
CA ASP A 182 -13.40 -4.51 25.25
C ASP A 182 -13.35 -3.64 23.99
N GLN A 183 -12.17 -3.44 23.39
CA GLN A 183 -12.00 -2.73 22.13
C GLN A 183 -12.72 -3.42 20.96
N VAL A 184 -12.54 -4.75 20.85
CA VAL A 184 -13.17 -5.56 19.78
C VAL A 184 -14.70 -5.57 19.91
N HIS A 185 -15.23 -5.73 21.12
CA HIS A 185 -16.66 -5.72 21.38
C HIS A 185 -17.28 -4.33 21.11
N ALA A 186 -16.59 -3.26 21.52
CA ALA A 186 -17.02 -1.89 21.23
C ALA A 186 -17.04 -1.60 19.70
N ALA A 187 -16.04 -2.07 18.97
CA ALA A 187 -16.04 -1.98 17.52
C ALA A 187 -17.24 -2.71 16.90
N ARG A 188 -17.53 -3.94 17.33
CA ARG A 188 -18.68 -4.72 16.86
C ARG A 188 -20.01 -4.04 17.20
N GLU A 189 -20.16 -3.51 18.43
CA GLU A 189 -21.37 -2.79 18.83
C GLU A 189 -21.58 -1.54 17.97
N GLY A 190 -20.53 -0.77 17.73
CA GLY A 190 -20.59 0.43 16.88
C GLY A 190 -20.93 0.15 15.42
N LEU A 191 -20.44 -0.97 14.88
CA LEU A 191 -20.76 -1.45 13.53
C LEU A 191 -22.19 -2.00 13.41
N GLY A 192 -22.73 -2.54 14.50
CA GLY A 192 -23.95 -3.32 14.46
C GLY A 192 -23.75 -4.74 13.89
N PRO A 193 -24.81 -5.56 13.85
CA PRO A 193 -24.71 -6.98 13.53
C PRO A 193 -24.34 -7.28 12.08
N ASP A 194 -24.66 -6.40 11.15
CA ASP A 194 -24.44 -6.60 9.71
C ASP A 194 -23.12 -5.98 9.21
N GLY A 195 -22.43 -5.23 10.06
CA GLY A 195 -21.16 -4.59 9.71
C GLY A 195 -20.00 -5.60 9.66
N ILE A 196 -19.04 -5.38 8.77
CA ILE A 196 -17.86 -6.22 8.59
C ILE A 196 -16.74 -5.68 9.48
N LEU A 197 -16.32 -6.48 10.46
CA LEU A 197 -15.24 -6.13 11.37
C LEU A 197 -13.93 -6.80 10.96
N LEU A 198 -12.88 -6.00 10.89
CA LEU A 198 -11.51 -6.39 10.59
C LEU A 198 -10.61 -5.85 11.69
N VAL A 199 -9.64 -6.64 12.16
CA VAL A 199 -8.76 -6.25 13.26
C VAL A 199 -7.31 -6.45 12.85
N ASP A 200 -6.48 -5.45 13.15
CA ASP A 200 -5.06 -5.40 12.83
C ASP A 200 -4.24 -5.26 14.13
N ALA A 201 -3.31 -6.18 14.35
CA ALA A 201 -2.44 -6.16 15.52
C ALA A 201 -1.13 -5.41 15.31
N GLY A 202 -0.78 -5.02 14.07
CA GLY A 202 0.42 -4.24 13.76
C GLY A 202 1.71 -4.89 14.27
N THR A 203 1.84 -6.19 14.11
CA THR A 203 3.01 -7.02 14.47
C THR A 203 3.40 -7.03 15.96
N VAL A 204 2.50 -6.57 16.84
CA VAL A 204 2.80 -6.26 18.25
C VAL A 204 3.30 -7.45 19.06
N TRP A 205 2.99 -8.69 18.66
CA TRP A 205 3.39 -9.90 19.36
C TRP A 205 4.67 -10.54 18.82
N GLY A 206 5.39 -9.88 17.90
CA GLY A 206 6.66 -10.36 17.35
C GLY A 206 6.53 -11.69 16.62
N ASP A 207 6.84 -12.81 17.31
CA ASP A 207 6.67 -14.18 16.83
C ASP A 207 6.02 -15.10 17.89
N ASP A 208 5.52 -14.51 19.00
CA ASP A 208 4.98 -15.25 20.14
C ASP A 208 3.48 -15.56 19.98
N VAL A 209 3.18 -16.78 19.55
CA VAL A 209 1.80 -17.29 19.41
C VAL A 209 1.03 -17.27 20.75
N THR A 210 1.71 -17.41 21.88
CA THR A 210 1.05 -17.47 23.18
C THR A 210 0.45 -16.13 23.61
N LEU A 211 0.92 -15.02 23.04
CA LEU A 211 0.35 -13.70 23.23
C LEU A 211 -0.86 -13.45 22.32
N ALA A 212 -0.84 -13.97 21.10
CA ALA A 212 -1.93 -13.81 20.13
C ALA A 212 -3.15 -14.70 20.43
N GLU A 213 -2.90 -15.99 20.75
CA GLU A 213 -3.94 -17.02 20.89
C GLU A 213 -5.08 -16.64 21.86
N PRO A 214 -4.85 -16.08 23.06
CA PRO A 214 -5.95 -15.72 23.99
C PRO A 214 -6.92 -14.68 23.43
N ARG A 215 -6.51 -13.89 22.45
CA ARG A 215 -7.32 -12.81 21.83
C ARG A 215 -8.28 -13.33 20.76
N LEU A 216 -8.06 -14.57 20.29
CA LEU A 216 -8.96 -15.19 19.32
C LEU A 216 -10.40 -15.33 19.83
N ALA A 217 -10.60 -15.50 21.14
CA ALA A 217 -11.94 -15.66 21.73
C ALA A 217 -12.84 -14.45 21.43
N SER A 218 -12.38 -13.23 21.74
CA SER A 218 -13.15 -12.00 21.47
C SER A 218 -13.35 -11.73 20.00
N LEU A 219 -12.37 -12.06 19.15
CA LEU A 219 -12.49 -11.93 17.69
C LEU A 219 -13.54 -12.88 17.11
N ILE A 220 -13.59 -14.13 17.62
CA ILE A 220 -14.59 -15.12 17.22
C ILE A 220 -15.99 -14.69 17.70
N GLU A 221 -16.13 -14.23 18.95
CA GLU A 221 -17.39 -13.73 19.52
C GLU A 221 -17.92 -12.50 18.77
N ALA A 222 -17.01 -11.62 18.35
CA ALA A 222 -17.33 -10.43 17.57
C ALA A 222 -17.53 -10.70 16.07
N ASP A 223 -17.44 -11.95 15.61
CA ASP A 223 -17.51 -12.34 14.20
C ASP A 223 -16.58 -11.48 13.32
N ALA A 224 -15.32 -11.30 13.78
CA ALA A 224 -14.30 -10.63 13.00
C ALA A 224 -13.90 -11.51 11.79
N VAL A 225 -13.76 -10.88 10.62
CA VAL A 225 -13.39 -11.60 9.39
C VAL A 225 -11.93 -12.02 9.43
N TRP A 226 -11.04 -11.12 9.92
CA TRP A 226 -9.63 -11.45 10.04
C TRP A 226 -8.95 -10.84 11.28
N LEU A 227 -7.79 -11.42 11.61
CA LEU A 227 -6.74 -10.83 12.42
C LEU A 227 -5.53 -10.59 11.50
N GLU A 228 -5.21 -9.32 11.30
CA GLU A 228 -4.13 -8.84 10.44
C GLU A 228 -2.85 -8.70 11.25
N GLU A 229 -1.75 -9.05 10.65
CA GLU A 229 -0.38 -8.89 11.18
C GLU A 229 -0.21 -9.17 12.69
N PRO A 230 -0.64 -10.35 13.20
CA PRO A 230 -0.36 -10.68 14.59
C PRO A 230 1.14 -10.73 14.89
N PHE A 231 1.95 -11.08 13.89
CA PHE A 231 3.39 -11.27 14.00
C PHE A 231 4.15 -10.50 12.94
N VAL A 232 5.47 -10.34 13.13
CA VAL A 232 6.34 -9.78 12.10
C VAL A 232 6.26 -10.63 10.82
N SER A 233 6.36 -10.01 9.66
CA SER A 233 6.08 -10.65 8.35
C SER A 233 6.93 -11.89 8.05
N GLY A 234 8.12 -12.01 8.66
CA GLY A 234 9.00 -13.19 8.51
C GLY A 234 8.66 -14.38 9.39
N ALA A 235 7.78 -14.23 10.39
CA ALA A 235 7.44 -15.27 11.36
C ALA A 235 6.41 -16.28 10.83
N LEU A 236 6.64 -16.84 9.64
CA LEU A 236 5.68 -17.67 8.90
C LEU A 236 5.18 -18.87 9.70
N GLN A 237 6.04 -19.49 10.54
CA GLN A 237 5.64 -20.61 11.38
C GLN A 237 4.62 -20.18 12.44
N SER A 238 4.81 -18.99 13.05
CA SER A 238 3.87 -18.45 14.04
C SER A 238 2.51 -18.14 13.42
N TYR A 239 2.49 -17.60 12.20
CA TYR A 239 1.26 -17.43 11.42
C TYR A 239 0.57 -18.79 11.18
N ALA A 240 1.29 -19.79 10.67
CA ALA A 240 0.75 -21.12 10.41
C ALA A 240 0.20 -21.78 11.69
N ASP A 241 0.93 -21.69 12.80
CA ASP A 241 0.51 -22.25 14.09
C ASP A 241 -0.78 -21.57 14.60
N LEU A 242 -0.87 -20.24 14.52
CA LEU A 242 -2.07 -19.50 14.93
C LEU A 242 -3.26 -19.80 14.00
N ALA A 243 -3.04 -19.94 12.69
CA ALA A 243 -4.07 -20.26 11.72
C ALA A 243 -4.80 -21.57 12.03
N THR A 244 -4.11 -22.55 12.64
CA THR A 244 -4.73 -23.85 13.07
C THR A 244 -5.72 -23.67 14.22
N LYS A 245 -5.69 -22.54 14.94
CA LYS A 245 -6.45 -22.25 16.16
C LYS A 245 -7.50 -21.15 15.95
N SER A 246 -7.41 -20.39 14.86
CA SER A 246 -8.20 -19.16 14.66
C SER A 246 -9.67 -19.42 14.25
N GLY A 247 -10.04 -20.66 13.98
CA GLY A 247 -11.43 -21.03 13.66
C GLY A 247 -11.92 -20.37 12.36
N ASN A 248 -12.98 -19.58 12.47
CA ASN A 248 -13.55 -18.81 11.34
C ASN A 248 -12.83 -17.48 11.11
N VAL A 249 -12.08 -16.95 12.08
CA VAL A 249 -11.26 -15.74 11.91
C VAL A 249 -10.06 -16.09 11.03
N LYS A 250 -9.95 -15.47 9.88
CA LYS A 250 -8.80 -15.70 8.99
C LYS A 250 -7.60 -14.88 9.45
N LEU A 251 -6.39 -15.35 9.15
CA LEU A 251 -5.23 -14.49 9.27
C LEU A 251 -5.05 -13.68 7.98
N ALA A 252 -4.64 -12.44 8.13
CA ALA A 252 -4.28 -11.54 7.05
C ALA A 252 -2.86 -11.02 7.28
N GLY A 253 -2.15 -10.69 6.20
CA GLY A 253 -0.82 -10.11 6.27
C GLY A 253 -0.19 -10.03 4.89
N GLY A 254 1.01 -9.45 4.83
CA GLY A 254 1.77 -9.34 3.58
C GLY A 254 2.11 -7.93 3.16
N GLU A 255 1.64 -6.88 3.84
CA GLU A 255 2.01 -5.49 3.56
C GLU A 255 3.51 -5.23 3.74
N GLY A 256 4.15 -5.97 4.65
CA GLY A 256 5.60 -5.96 4.83
C GLY A 256 6.39 -6.76 3.78
N ALA A 257 5.76 -7.26 2.72
CA ALA A 257 6.46 -7.94 1.62
C ALA A 257 7.09 -6.91 0.67
N HIS A 258 8.42 -6.87 0.63
CA HIS A 258 9.17 -6.00 -0.29
C HIS A 258 9.40 -6.63 -1.67
N THR A 259 9.15 -7.93 -1.82
CA THR A 259 9.21 -8.62 -3.10
C THR A 259 8.03 -9.59 -3.22
N ARG A 260 7.66 -9.93 -4.46
CA ARG A 260 6.62 -10.93 -4.71
C ARG A 260 6.92 -12.28 -4.04
N PHE A 261 8.20 -12.66 -3.94
CA PHE A 261 8.61 -13.94 -3.32
C PHE A 261 8.30 -13.97 -1.82
N MET A 262 8.44 -12.84 -1.12
CA MET A 262 8.04 -12.75 0.29
C MET A 262 6.52 -12.96 0.44
N ALA A 263 5.72 -12.35 -0.43
CA ALA A 263 4.27 -12.53 -0.45
C ALA A 263 3.88 -13.99 -0.82
N GLU A 264 4.52 -14.57 -1.83
CA GLU A 264 4.34 -15.98 -2.21
C GLU A 264 4.66 -16.94 -1.04
N HIS A 265 5.74 -16.68 -0.28
CA HIS A 265 6.07 -17.45 0.91
C HIS A 265 5.03 -17.30 2.02
N MET A 266 4.48 -16.09 2.22
CA MET A 266 3.39 -15.87 3.18
C MET A 266 2.15 -16.70 2.79
N ILE A 267 1.78 -16.71 1.52
CA ILE A 267 0.68 -17.49 0.97
C ILE A 267 0.92 -18.99 1.18
N ASP A 268 2.10 -19.49 0.82
CA ASP A 268 2.40 -20.94 0.83
C ASP A 268 2.64 -21.48 2.23
N HIS A 269 3.14 -20.69 3.17
CA HIS A 269 3.66 -21.15 4.45
C HIS A 269 3.06 -20.47 5.68
N GLY A 270 2.41 -19.29 5.53
CA GLY A 270 1.83 -18.55 6.65
C GLY A 270 0.41 -18.99 7.02
N GLY A 271 -0.28 -19.74 6.17
CA GLY A 271 -1.66 -20.15 6.44
C GLY A 271 -2.66 -18.98 6.42
N VAL A 272 -2.33 -17.89 5.74
CA VAL A 272 -3.19 -16.71 5.62
C VAL A 272 -4.39 -16.98 4.70
N GLY A 273 -5.54 -16.42 5.05
CA GLY A 273 -6.73 -16.43 4.20
C GLY A 273 -6.83 -15.21 3.30
N PHE A 274 -6.13 -14.13 3.70
CA PHE A 274 -6.02 -12.88 2.95
C PHE A 274 -4.55 -12.46 2.83
N ILE A 275 -4.13 -12.14 1.61
CA ILE A 275 -2.82 -11.54 1.35
C ILE A 275 -3.03 -10.05 1.07
N GLN A 276 -2.38 -9.20 1.86
CA GLN A 276 -2.48 -7.75 1.76
C GLN A 276 -1.20 -7.21 1.12
N ILE A 277 -1.33 -6.46 0.04
CA ILE A 277 -0.17 -6.03 -0.75
C ILE A 277 -0.18 -4.52 -0.92
N ASP A 278 0.92 -3.91 -0.55
CA ASP A 278 1.21 -2.51 -0.81
C ASP A 278 1.99 -2.35 -2.11
N THR A 279 1.38 -1.67 -3.09
CA THR A 279 2.04 -1.37 -4.37
C THR A 279 3.22 -0.40 -4.21
N GLY A 280 3.20 0.43 -3.16
CA GLY A 280 4.28 1.36 -2.81
C GLY A 280 5.50 0.70 -2.15
N ARG A 281 5.41 -0.61 -1.81
CA ARG A 281 6.49 -1.35 -1.12
C ARG A 281 7.03 -2.54 -1.92
N ILE A 282 6.19 -3.23 -2.71
CA ILE A 282 6.51 -4.52 -3.37
C ILE A 282 7.21 -4.38 -4.73
N GLY A 283 7.50 -3.17 -5.15
CA GLY A 283 8.10 -2.89 -6.46
C GLY A 283 7.08 -2.49 -7.53
N GLY A 284 5.86 -2.06 -7.13
CA GLY A 284 4.86 -1.47 -7.99
C GLY A 284 3.63 -2.33 -8.29
N ILE A 285 2.86 -1.88 -9.27
CA ILE A 285 1.59 -2.49 -9.72
C ILE A 285 1.80 -3.86 -10.35
N GLY A 286 2.84 -4.02 -11.19
CA GLY A 286 3.12 -5.28 -11.89
C GLY A 286 3.40 -6.43 -10.92
N PRO A 287 4.35 -6.31 -9.97
CA PRO A 287 4.57 -7.33 -8.94
C PRO A 287 3.33 -7.62 -8.08
N ALA A 288 2.56 -6.61 -7.70
CA ALA A 288 1.31 -6.79 -6.97
C ALA A 288 0.28 -7.60 -7.79
N HIS A 289 0.19 -7.34 -9.09
CA HIS A 289 -0.65 -8.10 -10.01
C HIS A 289 -0.20 -9.57 -10.14
N GLU A 290 1.09 -9.86 -10.16
CA GLU A 290 1.59 -11.24 -10.15
C GLU A 290 1.27 -11.96 -8.82
N VAL A 291 1.37 -11.25 -7.67
CA VAL A 291 0.94 -11.81 -6.38
C VAL A 291 -0.56 -12.09 -6.36
N TRP A 292 -1.39 -11.19 -6.92
CA TRP A 292 -2.82 -11.43 -7.04
C TRP A 292 -3.12 -12.73 -7.81
N LYS A 293 -2.49 -12.95 -8.97
CA LYS A 293 -2.64 -14.21 -9.76
C LYS A 293 -2.22 -15.44 -8.94
N TYR A 294 -1.12 -15.31 -8.21
CA TYR A 294 -0.57 -16.38 -7.38
C TYR A 294 -1.52 -16.75 -6.22
N ALA A 295 -2.06 -15.75 -5.52
CA ALA A 295 -3.03 -15.91 -4.46
C ALA A 295 -4.34 -16.54 -4.95
N HIS A 296 -4.88 -16.01 -6.06
CA HIS A 296 -6.10 -16.53 -6.69
C HIS A 296 -5.99 -18.02 -7.06
N ALA A 297 -4.85 -18.45 -7.62
CA ALA A 297 -4.59 -19.85 -7.96
C ALA A 297 -4.55 -20.78 -6.72
N ARG A 298 -4.39 -20.22 -5.52
CA ARG A 298 -4.32 -20.95 -4.24
C ARG A 298 -5.55 -20.78 -3.36
N GLY A 299 -6.55 -20.03 -3.82
CA GLY A 299 -7.77 -19.75 -3.05
C GLY A 299 -7.56 -18.79 -1.88
N VAL A 300 -6.47 -18.04 -1.87
CA VAL A 300 -6.20 -16.93 -0.94
C VAL A 300 -6.76 -15.66 -1.54
N GLN A 301 -7.51 -14.86 -0.75
CA GLN A 301 -8.06 -13.60 -1.21
C GLN A 301 -6.99 -12.51 -1.20
N PHE A 302 -6.99 -11.70 -2.25
CA PHE A 302 -6.11 -10.53 -2.35
C PHE A 302 -6.83 -9.28 -1.86
N VAL A 303 -6.11 -8.45 -1.11
CA VAL A 303 -6.58 -7.13 -0.67
C VAL A 303 -5.42 -6.14 -0.85
N ASN A 304 -5.71 -4.91 -1.26
CA ASN A 304 -4.69 -3.86 -1.24
C ASN A 304 -4.39 -3.43 0.21
N HIS A 305 -3.13 -3.12 0.48
CA HIS A 305 -2.75 -2.24 1.60
C HIS A 305 -2.48 -0.85 1.04
N THR A 306 -2.97 0.19 1.69
CA THR A 306 -2.64 1.59 1.39
C THR A 306 -3.12 2.49 2.53
N PHE A 307 -2.22 3.25 3.13
CA PHE A 307 -2.56 4.18 4.21
C PHE A 307 -2.00 5.59 3.95
N THR A 308 -1.87 5.95 2.66
CA THR A 308 -1.35 7.23 2.21
C THR A 308 -2.37 7.97 1.34
N SER A 309 -2.01 8.45 0.16
CA SER A 309 -2.86 9.33 -0.64
C SER A 309 -3.85 8.58 -1.55
N HIS A 310 -4.75 9.33 -2.20
CA HIS A 310 -5.59 8.80 -3.25
C HIS A 310 -4.82 8.42 -4.53
N LEU A 311 -3.58 8.91 -4.72
CA LEU A 311 -2.70 8.43 -5.78
C LEU A 311 -2.27 6.99 -5.51
N ALA A 312 -1.83 6.70 -4.27
CA ALA A 312 -1.50 5.35 -3.83
C ALA A 312 -2.73 4.44 -3.81
N LEU A 313 -3.89 4.94 -3.36
CA LEU A 313 -5.14 4.19 -3.41
C LEU A 313 -5.50 3.80 -4.85
N SER A 314 -5.40 4.72 -5.81
CA SER A 314 -5.62 4.38 -7.22
C SER A 314 -4.65 3.29 -7.69
N ALA A 315 -3.35 3.43 -7.41
CA ALA A 315 -2.34 2.44 -7.79
C ALA A 315 -2.64 1.05 -7.19
N SER A 316 -3.05 1.01 -5.92
CA SER A 316 -3.30 -0.24 -5.18
C SER A 316 -4.54 -1.00 -5.65
N LEU A 317 -5.51 -0.33 -6.27
CA LEU A 317 -6.71 -0.95 -6.84
C LEU A 317 -6.47 -1.59 -8.21
N GLN A 318 -5.44 -1.16 -8.96
CA GLN A 318 -5.18 -1.63 -10.32
C GLN A 318 -4.93 -3.15 -10.42
N PRO A 319 -4.11 -3.76 -9.53
CA PRO A 319 -3.71 -5.18 -9.66
C PRO A 319 -4.86 -6.16 -9.74
N TYR A 320 -5.98 -5.90 -9.09
CA TYR A 320 -7.11 -6.83 -8.95
C TYR A 320 -8.47 -6.22 -9.35
N ALA A 321 -8.45 -5.12 -10.10
CA ALA A 321 -9.64 -4.34 -10.46
C ALA A 321 -10.78 -5.19 -11.03
N GLY A 322 -10.48 -6.19 -11.84
CA GLY A 322 -11.48 -7.08 -12.48
C GLY A 322 -11.94 -8.26 -11.63
N SER A 323 -11.34 -8.50 -10.47
CA SER A 323 -11.69 -9.66 -9.63
C SER A 323 -13.00 -9.44 -8.88
N SER A 324 -13.95 -10.37 -9.03
CA SER A 324 -15.18 -10.39 -8.24
C SER A 324 -15.05 -11.20 -6.93
N SER A 325 -14.06 -12.09 -6.85
CA SER A 325 -13.78 -12.87 -5.63
C SER A 325 -13.09 -12.06 -4.58
N ASP A 326 -12.21 -11.12 -4.99
CA ASP A 326 -11.47 -10.23 -4.10
C ASP A 326 -12.26 -8.93 -3.96
N TRP A 327 -13.23 -8.95 -3.07
CA TRP A 327 -14.30 -7.95 -2.97
C TRP A 327 -14.01 -6.82 -1.98
N LEU A 328 -13.04 -7.00 -1.07
CA LEU A 328 -12.61 -5.99 -0.10
C LEU A 328 -11.51 -5.10 -0.66
N CYS A 329 -11.44 -3.87 -0.17
CA CYS A 329 -10.32 -2.98 -0.38
C CYS A 329 -10.09 -2.06 0.83
N GLU A 330 -8.84 -1.74 1.11
CA GLU A 330 -8.49 -0.72 2.08
C GLU A 330 -8.89 0.67 1.59
N TYR A 331 -9.41 1.46 2.51
CA TYR A 331 -9.71 2.87 2.29
C TYR A 331 -9.36 3.68 3.54
N PRO A 332 -8.27 4.45 3.52
CA PRO A 332 -7.85 5.22 4.67
C PRO A 332 -8.80 6.39 4.93
N VAL A 333 -9.31 6.51 6.17
CA VAL A 333 -10.28 7.55 6.55
C VAL A 333 -9.70 8.63 7.47
N GLU A 334 -8.53 8.37 8.07
CA GLU A 334 -7.87 9.28 9.02
C GLU A 334 -6.65 9.99 8.42
N LEU A 335 -6.68 10.28 7.12
CA LEU A 335 -5.56 10.88 6.40
C LEU A 335 -5.16 12.26 6.95
N LYS A 336 -3.84 12.48 7.07
CA LYS A 336 -3.28 13.80 7.30
C LYS A 336 -3.53 14.72 6.09
N PRO A 337 -3.50 16.06 6.30
CA PRO A 337 -3.70 17.02 5.22
C PRO A 337 -2.76 16.81 4.02
N LEU A 338 -1.50 16.42 4.23
CA LEU A 338 -0.57 16.06 3.17
C LEU A 338 -1.17 15.02 2.22
N ALA A 339 -1.54 13.86 2.74
CA ALA A 339 -2.03 12.74 1.94
C ALA A 339 -3.41 13.03 1.32
N ARG A 340 -4.29 13.71 2.07
CA ARG A 340 -5.62 14.11 1.59
C ARG A 340 -5.55 15.09 0.43
N ASN A 341 -4.63 16.06 0.50
CA ASN A 341 -4.57 17.18 -0.44
C ASN A 341 -3.60 16.94 -1.60
N LEU A 342 -2.89 15.80 -1.62
CA LEU A 342 -1.90 15.49 -2.66
C LEU A 342 -2.52 15.48 -4.05
N THR A 343 -3.78 15.04 -4.17
CA THR A 343 -4.53 15.03 -5.41
C THR A 343 -5.72 15.98 -5.37
N SER A 344 -6.09 16.57 -6.51
CA SER A 344 -7.23 17.47 -6.64
C SER A 344 -8.56 16.74 -6.82
N ASN A 345 -8.52 15.49 -7.29
CA ASN A 345 -9.66 14.57 -7.37
C ASN A 345 -9.46 13.39 -6.40
N HIS A 346 -10.57 12.83 -5.91
CA HIS A 346 -10.56 11.75 -4.95
C HIS A 346 -11.38 10.56 -5.46
N ILE A 347 -11.01 9.36 -5.01
CA ILE A 347 -11.84 8.17 -5.17
C ILE A 347 -12.89 8.20 -4.06
N GLU A 348 -14.15 8.26 -4.46
CA GLU A 348 -15.28 8.36 -3.53
C GLU A 348 -16.14 7.10 -3.60
N LEU A 349 -16.98 6.88 -2.57
CA LEU A 349 -17.94 5.80 -2.60
C LEU A 349 -18.97 6.03 -3.70
N ASP A 350 -19.18 5.02 -4.53
CA ASP A 350 -20.28 4.97 -5.48
C ASP A 350 -21.62 4.85 -4.77
N SER A 351 -22.72 5.08 -5.48
CA SER A 351 -24.08 4.98 -4.92
C SER A 351 -24.44 3.58 -4.38
N ASP A 352 -23.70 2.54 -4.79
CA ASP A 352 -23.83 1.16 -4.30
C ASP A 352 -22.96 0.88 -3.06
N GLY A 353 -22.22 1.88 -2.56
CA GLY A 353 -21.32 1.78 -1.42
C GLY A 353 -20.00 1.06 -1.74
N THR A 354 -19.64 0.94 -3.02
CA THR A 354 -18.35 0.40 -3.47
C THR A 354 -17.45 1.51 -3.99
N ILE A 355 -16.17 1.17 -4.23
CA ILE A 355 -15.24 2.03 -4.98
C ILE A 355 -14.66 1.27 -6.18
N ARG A 356 -14.16 2.02 -7.15
CA ARG A 356 -13.49 1.51 -8.35
C ARG A 356 -12.26 2.34 -8.67
N PRO A 357 -11.23 1.75 -9.31
CA PRO A 357 -10.16 2.57 -9.88
C PRO A 357 -10.73 3.53 -10.91
N PRO A 358 -10.18 4.76 -11.02
CA PRO A 358 -10.67 5.76 -11.98
C PRO A 358 -10.58 5.28 -13.42
N ALA A 359 -11.57 5.68 -14.26
CA ALA A 359 -11.62 5.33 -15.68
C ALA A 359 -10.79 6.26 -16.59
N ALA A 360 -10.22 7.32 -16.06
CA ALA A 360 -9.36 8.22 -16.84
C ALA A 360 -7.99 7.56 -17.14
N PRO A 361 -7.28 8.00 -18.21
CA PRO A 361 -5.99 7.45 -18.59
C PRO A 361 -4.95 7.45 -17.46
N GLY A 362 -4.08 6.44 -17.47
CA GLY A 362 -3.10 6.24 -16.41
C GLY A 362 -3.78 5.80 -15.11
N LEU A 363 -3.38 6.37 -13.99
CA LEU A 363 -4.01 6.17 -12.67
C LEU A 363 -5.30 6.98 -12.50
N GLY A 364 -5.59 7.91 -13.42
CA GLY A 364 -6.77 8.77 -13.36
C GLY A 364 -6.76 9.77 -12.21
N MET A 365 -5.60 10.07 -11.65
CA MET A 365 -5.43 11.01 -10.55
C MET A 365 -4.71 12.27 -11.01
N GLU A 366 -5.14 13.42 -10.50
CA GLU A 366 -4.57 14.72 -10.80
C GLU A 366 -3.83 15.27 -9.57
N LEU A 367 -2.55 15.56 -9.71
CA LEU A 367 -1.73 16.10 -8.62
C LEU A 367 -2.14 17.55 -8.31
N ASN A 368 -2.25 17.85 -7.02
CA ASN A 368 -2.34 19.20 -6.51
C ASN A 368 -0.91 19.75 -6.23
N LEU A 369 -0.33 20.40 -7.23
CA LEU A 369 1.05 20.89 -7.12
C LEU A 369 1.23 21.96 -6.04
N ASP A 370 0.18 22.65 -5.62
CA ASP A 370 0.27 23.62 -4.52
C ASP A 370 0.41 22.89 -3.18
N ALA A 371 -0.32 21.80 -2.96
CA ALA A 371 -0.11 20.94 -1.80
C ALA A 371 1.27 20.27 -1.83
N VAL A 372 1.74 19.82 -3.00
CA VAL A 372 3.11 19.28 -3.11
C VAL A 372 4.14 20.30 -2.66
N ARG A 373 4.02 21.57 -3.06
CA ARG A 373 4.93 22.65 -2.63
C ARG A 373 4.85 22.94 -1.14
N GLU A 374 3.65 22.87 -0.55
CA GLU A 374 3.41 23.15 0.86
C GLU A 374 4.16 22.17 1.77
N TYR A 375 4.19 20.89 1.39
CA TYR A 375 4.77 19.82 2.20
C TYR A 375 6.16 19.37 1.72
N LEU A 376 6.73 20.02 0.73
CA LEU A 376 8.03 19.66 0.15
C LEU A 376 9.16 19.88 1.16
N VAL A 377 9.94 18.84 1.39
CA VAL A 377 11.17 18.88 2.19
C VAL A 377 12.36 18.97 1.26
N ASP A 378 13.16 20.03 1.39
CA ASP A 378 14.39 20.17 0.63
C ASP A 378 15.44 19.17 1.10
N VAL A 379 15.96 18.38 0.15
CA VAL A 379 16.99 17.37 0.37
C VAL A 379 18.18 17.64 -0.54
N GLU A 380 19.38 17.64 0.03
CA GLU A 380 20.65 17.59 -0.71
C GLU A 380 21.48 16.43 -0.20
N ILE A 381 21.91 15.54 -1.11
CA ILE A 381 22.83 14.44 -0.82
C ILE A 381 24.18 14.75 -1.48
N THR A 382 25.21 14.95 -0.66
CA THR A 382 26.56 15.28 -1.10
C THR A 382 27.56 14.25 -0.59
N VAL A 383 28.38 13.71 -1.49
CA VAL A 383 29.43 12.74 -1.17
C VAL A 383 30.77 13.26 -1.71
N ALA A 384 31.77 13.39 -0.84
CA ALA A 384 33.11 13.89 -1.18
C ALA A 384 33.08 15.25 -1.95
N GLY A 385 32.16 16.14 -1.56
CA GLY A 385 31.99 17.46 -2.18
C GLY A 385 31.22 17.45 -3.52
N LYS A 386 30.76 16.30 -3.99
CA LYS A 386 29.91 16.18 -5.18
C LYS A 386 28.46 16.02 -4.76
N THR A 387 27.57 16.90 -5.20
CA THR A 387 26.13 16.75 -5.04
C THR A 387 25.65 15.64 -5.95
N LEU A 388 25.08 14.60 -5.36
CA LEU A 388 24.48 13.46 -6.06
C LEU A 388 22.98 13.67 -6.30
N TYR A 389 22.33 14.36 -5.38
CA TYR A 389 20.92 14.67 -5.44
C TYR A 389 20.64 16.04 -4.84
N ARG A 390 19.72 16.74 -5.43
CA ARG A 390 19.05 17.92 -4.86
C ARG A 390 17.59 17.86 -5.25
N THR A 391 16.69 18.24 -4.34
CA THR A 391 15.24 18.29 -4.60
C THR A 391 14.98 18.94 -5.96
N PRO A 392 14.33 18.21 -6.90
CA PRO A 392 14.08 18.71 -8.25
C PRO A 392 13.07 19.86 -8.26
N ASP A 393 13.08 20.66 -9.31
CA ASP A 393 12.05 21.68 -9.54
C ASP A 393 10.73 21.00 -9.96
N LEU A 394 9.62 21.40 -9.33
CA LEU A 394 8.28 20.90 -9.65
C LEU A 394 7.76 21.44 -10.99
N THR A 395 8.28 22.59 -11.47
CA THR A 395 7.77 23.27 -12.67
C THR A 395 8.47 22.87 -13.96
N HIS A 396 9.57 22.11 -13.88
CA HIS A 396 10.38 21.71 -15.04
C HIS A 396 10.51 20.22 -15.17
#